data_bcfb567476b11e2dc94cf892b1977283
#
_entry.id   bcfb567476b11e2dc94cf892b1977283
#
_cell.length_a   1.000
_cell.length_b   1.000
_cell.length_c   1.000
_cell.angle_alpha   90.00
_cell.angle_beta   90.00
_cell.angle_gamma   90.00
#
_symmetry.space_group_name_H-M   'P 1'
#
loop_
_entity.id
_entity.type
_entity.pdbx_description
1 polymer ?
#
loop_
_entity_poly.entity_id
_entity_poly.type
_entity_poly.pdbx_seq_one_letter_code
_entity_poly.pdbx_strand_id
1 'polypeptide(L)'
;MLSDRDLKKAIKDGRLSFMPKISPGQVGPASIDLKLSPHFKFFRTNKFSLIDIRQPLPQHFMDTVTLKNEEPLILHPGSFVLASTKEYLKLGDDVAMKVEGKSSLARIGLLVHTAGFVDPGFEGTLTLEISNQSNVAVTLYPDMYICQVAVYQLSSPAETPYNKRKKSLYLKQRHPTEIKTKNLF
;
A
#
# COMPACT_ATOMS: atom_id res chain seq x y z
N MET A 1 -7.17 -18.22 -3.59
CA MET A 1 -7.53 -16.83 -3.97
C MET A 1 -9.04 -16.76 -4.04
N LEU A 2 -9.64 -15.68 -3.54
CA LEU A 2 -11.10 -15.51 -3.53
C LEU A 2 -11.60 -14.96 -4.87
N SER A 3 -12.73 -15.46 -5.35
CA SER A 3 -13.48 -14.89 -6.47
C SER A 3 -14.30 -13.68 -6.02
N ASP A 4 -14.85 -12.90 -6.95
CA ASP A 4 -15.71 -11.75 -6.65
C ASP A 4 -16.89 -12.08 -5.72
N ARG A 5 -17.50 -13.26 -5.88
CA ARG A 5 -18.56 -13.75 -5.00
C ARG A 5 -18.07 -13.94 -3.57
N ASP A 6 -16.91 -14.56 -3.40
CA ASP A 6 -16.34 -14.84 -2.09
C ASP A 6 -15.76 -13.57 -1.45
N LEU A 7 -15.24 -12.63 -2.26
CA LEU A 7 -14.83 -11.30 -1.82
C LEU A 7 -16.02 -10.51 -1.24
N LYS A 8 -17.14 -10.46 -1.96
CA LYS A 8 -18.38 -9.83 -1.50
C LYS A 8 -18.89 -10.47 -0.21
N LYS A 9 -18.82 -11.82 -0.12
CA LYS A 9 -19.19 -12.56 1.09
C LYS A 9 -18.25 -12.21 2.25
N ALA A 10 -16.94 -12.24 2.07
CA ALA A 10 -15.96 -11.92 3.10
C ALA A 10 -16.11 -10.49 3.65
N ILE A 11 -16.47 -9.53 2.78
CA ILE A 11 -16.78 -8.14 3.19
C ILE A 11 -18.08 -8.09 4.00
N LYS A 12 -19.14 -8.78 3.54
CA LYS A 12 -20.42 -8.85 4.25
C LYS A 12 -20.28 -9.49 5.63
N ASP A 13 -19.49 -10.54 5.73
CA ASP A 13 -19.22 -11.28 6.98
C ASP A 13 -18.25 -10.56 7.92
N GLY A 14 -17.69 -9.40 7.51
CA GLY A 14 -16.76 -8.60 8.32
C GLY A 14 -15.34 -9.16 8.39
N ARG A 15 -15.01 -10.20 7.60
CA ARG A 15 -13.66 -10.75 7.49
C ARG A 15 -12.71 -9.82 6.75
N LEU A 16 -13.27 -8.98 5.89
CA LEU A 16 -12.60 -7.87 5.21
C LEU A 16 -13.40 -6.60 5.45
N SER A 17 -12.76 -5.54 5.87
CA SER A 17 -13.42 -4.23 5.93
C SER A 17 -12.53 -3.13 5.33
N PHE A 18 -13.19 -2.13 4.80
CA PHE A 18 -12.56 -0.99 4.13
C PHE A 18 -13.23 0.31 4.57
N MET A 19 -12.43 1.33 4.83
CA MET A 19 -12.89 2.69 5.13
C MET A 19 -12.10 3.71 4.26
N PRO A 20 -12.74 4.46 3.37
CA PRO A 20 -14.17 4.39 3.05
C PRO A 20 -14.58 3.02 2.49
N LYS A 21 -15.89 2.72 2.54
CA LYS A 21 -16.43 1.50 1.93
C LYS A 21 -16.10 1.50 0.43
N ILE A 22 -15.65 0.36 -0.07
CA ILE A 22 -15.41 0.17 -1.50
C ILE A 22 -16.74 0.16 -2.27
N SER A 23 -16.71 0.71 -3.47
CA SER A 23 -17.83 0.67 -4.40
C SER A 23 -17.90 -0.70 -5.11
N PRO A 24 -19.07 -1.09 -5.63
CA PRO A 24 -19.18 -2.33 -6.42
C PRO A 24 -18.20 -2.39 -7.60
N GLY A 25 -17.88 -1.26 -8.23
CA GLY A 25 -16.94 -1.19 -9.36
C GLY A 25 -15.47 -1.43 -8.98
N GLN A 26 -15.13 -1.44 -7.67
CA GLN A 26 -13.78 -1.78 -7.21
C GLN A 26 -13.56 -3.29 -7.10
N VAL A 27 -14.65 -4.09 -7.10
CA VAL A 27 -14.56 -5.55 -6.98
C VAL A 27 -14.48 -6.16 -8.37
N GLY A 28 -13.27 -6.57 -8.74
CA GLY A 28 -13.00 -7.34 -9.96
C GLY A 28 -13.23 -8.84 -9.76
N PRO A 29 -13.07 -9.66 -10.80
CA PRO A 29 -13.35 -11.11 -10.77
C PRO A 29 -12.58 -11.87 -9.68
N ALA A 30 -11.37 -11.42 -9.32
CA ALA A 30 -10.49 -12.06 -8.33
C ALA A 30 -9.62 -11.08 -7.54
N SER A 31 -9.95 -9.79 -7.59
CA SER A 31 -9.18 -8.72 -6.90
C SER A 31 -10.09 -7.58 -6.49
N ILE A 32 -9.56 -6.71 -5.65
CA ILE A 32 -10.20 -5.44 -5.26
C ILE A 32 -9.25 -4.32 -5.65
N ASP A 33 -9.72 -3.39 -6.47
CA ASP A 33 -8.99 -2.17 -6.83
C ASP A 33 -8.98 -1.19 -5.67
N LEU A 34 -7.79 -0.62 -5.39
CA LEU A 34 -7.62 0.38 -4.35
C LEU A 34 -7.16 1.71 -4.95
N LYS A 35 -7.57 2.79 -4.29
CA LYS A 35 -7.33 4.17 -4.72
C LYS A 35 -6.11 4.77 -4.03
N LEU A 36 -5.48 5.72 -4.72
CA LEU A 36 -4.35 6.49 -4.21
C LEU A 36 -4.82 7.54 -3.21
N SER A 37 -4.16 7.64 -2.06
CA SER A 37 -4.37 8.72 -1.10
C SER A 37 -3.66 10.00 -1.55
N PRO A 38 -3.99 11.17 -0.99
CA PRO A 38 -3.28 12.43 -1.30
C PRO A 38 -1.94 12.58 -0.58
N HIS A 39 -1.51 11.60 0.22
CA HIS A 39 -0.31 11.71 1.07
C HIS A 39 0.89 10.98 0.46
N PHE A 40 2.03 11.68 0.39
CA PHE A 40 3.26 11.17 -0.21
C PHE A 40 4.46 11.50 0.65
N LYS A 41 5.53 10.68 0.53
CA LYS A 41 6.83 10.95 1.13
C LYS A 41 7.93 10.79 0.10
N PHE A 42 8.88 11.74 0.09
CA PHE A 42 10.03 11.80 -0.80
C PHE A 42 11.32 11.82 -0.02
N PHE A 43 12.35 11.19 -0.53
CA PHE A 43 13.69 11.33 0.04
C PHE A 43 14.22 12.75 -0.09
N ARG A 44 14.86 13.25 0.96
CA ARG A 44 15.60 14.52 0.95
C ARG A 44 16.97 14.32 0.34
N THR A 45 17.05 14.09 -0.96
CA THR A 45 18.30 13.80 -1.67
C THR A 45 19.32 14.95 -1.62
N ASN A 46 18.87 16.18 -1.36
CA ASN A 46 19.72 17.35 -1.14
C ASN A 46 20.41 17.37 0.25
N LYS A 47 19.97 16.53 1.18
CA LYS A 47 20.54 16.44 2.55
C LYS A 47 21.18 15.09 2.84
N PHE A 48 20.67 14.02 2.20
CA PHE A 48 21.09 12.66 2.48
C PHE A 48 21.39 11.95 1.17
N SER A 49 22.65 11.55 0.99
CA SER A 49 23.11 10.80 -0.19
C SER A 49 23.26 9.29 0.06
N LEU A 50 23.20 8.88 1.35
CA LEU A 50 23.36 7.49 1.78
C LEU A 50 22.41 7.18 2.93
N ILE A 51 21.80 6.01 2.89
CA ILE A 51 21.07 5.40 4.01
C ILE A 51 21.83 4.13 4.41
N ASP A 52 22.48 4.15 5.57
CA ASP A 52 23.03 2.94 6.19
C ASP A 52 21.96 2.34 7.12
N ILE A 53 21.40 1.21 6.74
CA ILE A 53 20.32 0.55 7.51
C ILE A 53 20.79 -0.05 8.85
N ARG A 54 22.10 -0.15 9.10
CA ARG A 54 22.68 -0.57 10.38
C ARG A 54 22.80 0.59 11.37
N GLN A 55 22.73 1.80 10.89
CA GLN A 55 22.78 3.01 11.72
C GLN A 55 21.36 3.52 12.04
N PRO A 56 21.17 4.28 13.10
CA PRO A 56 19.94 5.01 13.32
C PRO A 56 19.62 5.87 12.09
N LEU A 57 18.41 5.73 11.57
CA LEU A 57 17.99 6.54 10.42
C LEU A 57 18.01 8.03 10.77
N PRO A 58 18.49 8.89 9.87
CA PRO A 58 18.47 10.32 10.10
C PRO A 58 17.05 10.82 10.36
N GLN A 59 16.87 11.71 11.33
CA GLN A 59 15.56 12.34 11.54
C GLN A 59 15.14 13.12 10.30
N HIS A 60 13.87 12.99 9.91
CA HIS A 60 13.30 13.71 8.76
C HIS A 60 14.06 13.48 7.43
N PHE A 61 14.51 12.25 7.18
CA PHE A 61 15.17 11.92 5.91
C PHE A 61 14.20 11.89 4.71
N MET A 62 12.90 11.97 4.97
CA MET A 62 11.87 12.15 3.96
C MET A 62 11.03 13.40 4.24
N ASP A 63 10.62 14.06 3.17
CA ASP A 63 9.62 15.13 3.19
C ASP A 63 8.23 14.53 3.00
N THR A 64 7.24 15.08 3.70
CA THR A 64 5.83 14.72 3.52
C THR A 64 5.13 15.79 2.71
N VAL A 65 4.42 15.36 1.67
CA VAL A 65 3.58 16.21 0.81
C VAL A 65 2.15 15.69 0.88
N THR A 66 1.20 16.61 1.04
CA THR A 66 -0.23 16.32 0.93
C THR A 66 -0.80 17.16 -0.19
N LEU A 67 -1.27 16.51 -1.24
CA LEU A 67 -1.90 17.18 -2.37
C LEU A 67 -3.30 17.66 -1.99
N LYS A 68 -3.67 18.81 -2.51
CA LYS A 68 -5.06 19.27 -2.51
C LYS A 68 -5.86 18.55 -3.59
N ASN A 69 -7.19 18.66 -3.52
CA ASN A 69 -8.06 18.08 -4.54
C ASN A 69 -7.62 18.49 -5.96
N GLU A 70 -7.56 17.52 -6.85
CA GLU A 70 -7.20 17.67 -8.27
C GLU A 70 -5.76 18.11 -8.58
N GLU A 71 -4.92 18.37 -7.57
CA GLU A 71 -3.49 18.60 -7.81
C GLU A 71 -2.81 17.28 -8.22
N PRO A 72 -2.09 17.25 -9.36
CA PRO A 72 -1.30 16.08 -9.72
C PRO A 72 0.04 16.05 -8.97
N LEU A 73 0.48 14.85 -8.62
CA LEU A 73 1.88 14.58 -8.39
C LEU A 73 2.56 14.30 -9.73
N ILE A 74 3.61 15.03 -10.04
CA ILE A 74 4.46 14.77 -11.22
C ILE A 74 5.62 13.89 -10.77
N LEU A 75 5.63 12.64 -11.23
CA LEU A 75 6.71 11.70 -10.95
C LEU A 75 7.66 11.64 -12.17
N HIS A 76 8.83 12.24 -12.01
CA HIS A 76 9.86 12.27 -13.05
C HIS A 76 10.50 10.90 -13.28
N PRO A 77 11.13 10.65 -14.44
CA PRO A 77 11.90 9.44 -14.72
C PRO A 77 12.90 9.13 -13.60
N GLY A 78 12.98 7.87 -13.19
CA GLY A 78 13.87 7.41 -12.11
C GLY A 78 13.48 7.84 -10.70
N SER A 79 12.39 8.58 -10.53
CA SER A 79 11.93 9.00 -9.21
C SER A 79 11.21 7.86 -8.46
N PHE A 80 11.37 7.87 -7.15
CA PHE A 80 10.72 6.96 -6.20
C PHE A 80 9.95 7.76 -5.15
N VAL A 81 8.77 7.28 -4.77
CA VAL A 81 7.92 7.91 -3.76
C VAL A 81 7.24 6.86 -2.90
N LEU A 82 7.11 7.12 -1.60
CA LEU A 82 6.15 6.39 -0.76
C LEU A 82 4.79 7.08 -0.85
N ALA A 83 3.78 6.29 -1.15
CA ALA A 83 2.38 6.68 -1.16
C ALA A 83 1.58 5.76 -0.22
N SER A 84 0.28 5.93 -0.14
CA SER A 84 -0.59 4.97 0.54
C SER A 84 -1.91 4.80 -0.18
N THR A 85 -2.59 3.70 0.12
CA THR A 85 -3.98 3.54 -0.28
C THR A 85 -4.88 4.55 0.43
N LYS A 86 -5.93 5.00 -0.26
CA LYS A 86 -7.00 5.79 0.36
C LYS A 86 -7.77 4.96 1.37
N GLU A 87 -8.02 3.71 1.02
CA GLU A 87 -8.74 2.78 1.86
C GLU A 87 -7.88 2.33 3.05
N TYR A 88 -8.42 2.49 4.23
CA TYR A 88 -7.98 1.85 5.45
C TYR A 88 -8.59 0.44 5.49
N LEU A 89 -7.76 -0.58 5.61
CA LEU A 89 -8.16 -1.98 5.54
C LEU A 89 -8.10 -2.62 6.93
N LYS A 90 -8.94 -3.64 7.12
CA LYS A 90 -8.85 -4.56 8.25
C LYS A 90 -9.13 -5.96 7.77
N LEU A 91 -8.22 -6.88 8.10
CA LEU A 91 -8.28 -8.30 7.75
C LEU A 91 -8.65 -9.15 8.97
N GLY A 92 -9.47 -10.16 8.74
CA GLY A 92 -9.63 -11.27 9.68
C GLY A 92 -8.34 -12.07 9.84
N ASP A 93 -8.34 -13.01 10.75
CA ASP A 93 -7.19 -13.88 11.07
C ASP A 93 -7.07 -15.10 10.11
N ASP A 94 -8.04 -15.28 9.24
CA ASP A 94 -8.13 -16.38 8.29
C ASP A 94 -7.92 -15.99 6.83
N VAL A 95 -7.61 -14.72 6.55
CA VAL A 95 -7.36 -14.20 5.21
C VAL A 95 -6.07 -13.40 5.15
N ALA A 96 -5.37 -13.50 4.02
CA ALA A 96 -4.21 -12.68 3.69
C ALA A 96 -4.45 -11.97 2.36
N MET A 97 -3.69 -10.90 2.09
CA MET A 97 -3.73 -10.22 0.80
C MET A 97 -2.34 -10.11 0.19
N LYS A 98 -2.31 -9.98 -1.14
CA LYS A 98 -1.14 -9.58 -1.90
C LYS A 98 -1.47 -8.35 -2.74
N VAL A 99 -0.63 -7.33 -2.62
CA VAL A 99 -0.74 -6.10 -3.42
C VAL A 99 -0.11 -6.35 -4.78
N GLU A 100 -0.79 -5.95 -5.83
CA GLU A 100 -0.31 -5.98 -7.21
C GLU A 100 -0.53 -4.62 -7.87
N GLY A 101 0.42 -4.18 -8.70
CA GLY A 101 0.25 -2.99 -9.53
C GLY A 101 -0.84 -3.17 -10.58
N LYS A 102 -1.32 -2.08 -11.14
CA LYS A 102 -2.26 -2.12 -12.27
C LYS A 102 -1.50 -2.25 -13.59
N SER A 103 -1.87 -3.25 -14.38
CA SER A 103 -1.23 -3.53 -15.67
C SER A 103 -1.26 -2.35 -16.65
N SER A 104 -2.31 -1.52 -16.61
CA SER A 104 -2.41 -0.30 -17.41
C SER A 104 -1.36 0.75 -17.03
N LEU A 105 -1.04 0.88 -15.75
CA LEU A 105 0.00 1.80 -15.26
C LEU A 105 1.39 1.23 -15.51
N ALA A 106 1.57 -0.08 -15.38
CA ALA A 106 2.84 -0.74 -15.71
C ALA A 106 3.23 -0.56 -17.20
N ARG A 107 2.25 -0.48 -18.11
CA ARG A 107 2.49 -0.24 -19.55
C ARG A 107 3.10 1.12 -19.88
N ILE A 108 2.96 2.10 -19.00
CA ILE A 108 3.61 3.41 -19.12
C ILE A 108 4.84 3.54 -18.21
N GLY A 109 5.35 2.40 -17.69
CA GLY A 109 6.54 2.35 -16.85
C GLY A 109 6.33 2.76 -15.40
N LEU A 110 5.09 2.93 -14.95
CA LEU A 110 4.79 3.18 -13.53
C LEU A 110 4.69 1.85 -12.79
N LEU A 111 5.58 1.65 -11.82
CA LEU A 111 5.61 0.45 -10.99
C LEU A 111 5.13 0.77 -9.58
N VAL A 112 4.21 -0.05 -9.09
CA VAL A 112 3.96 -0.21 -7.67
C VAL A 112 4.71 -1.47 -7.25
N HIS A 113 5.69 -1.32 -6.35
CA HIS A 113 6.56 -2.43 -5.96
C HIS A 113 5.79 -3.49 -5.16
N THR A 114 6.14 -4.75 -5.34
CA THR A 114 5.37 -5.90 -4.87
C THR A 114 5.82 -6.47 -3.52
N ALA A 115 6.48 -5.71 -2.66
CA ALA A 115 6.75 -6.12 -1.29
C ALA A 115 5.49 -6.11 -0.40
N GLY A 116 4.34 -6.31 -1.01
CA GLY A 116 3.01 -6.03 -0.48
C GLY A 116 2.27 -7.27 0.01
N PHE A 117 2.92 -8.17 0.77
CA PHE A 117 2.16 -9.20 1.48
C PHE A 117 1.50 -8.59 2.72
N VAL A 118 0.20 -8.76 2.85
CA VAL A 118 -0.61 -8.25 3.95
C VAL A 118 -1.04 -9.42 4.80
N ASP A 119 -0.45 -9.50 5.99
CA ASP A 119 -0.67 -10.59 6.95
C ASP A 119 -2.12 -10.62 7.48
N PRO A 120 -2.62 -11.80 7.87
CA PRO A 120 -3.87 -11.92 8.63
C PRO A 120 -3.87 -11.04 9.87
N GLY A 121 -4.98 -10.39 10.15
CA GLY A 121 -5.10 -9.47 11.29
C GLY A 121 -4.44 -8.10 11.08
N PHE A 122 -3.98 -7.79 9.86
CA PHE A 122 -3.51 -6.44 9.54
C PHE A 122 -4.66 -5.43 9.63
N GLU A 123 -4.32 -4.23 10.10
CA GLU A 123 -5.22 -3.09 10.15
C GLU A 123 -4.41 -1.82 9.81
N GLY A 124 -4.85 -1.04 8.82
CA GLY A 124 -4.16 0.18 8.39
C GLY A 124 -4.37 0.51 6.90
N THR A 125 -3.84 1.63 6.45
CA THR A 125 -3.62 1.90 5.03
C THR A 125 -2.38 1.13 4.56
N LEU A 126 -2.33 0.74 3.29
CA LEU A 126 -1.12 0.12 2.73
C LEU A 126 -0.16 1.22 2.27
N THR A 127 1.09 1.14 2.69
CA THR A 127 2.16 1.94 2.08
C THR A 127 2.49 1.33 0.72
N LEU A 128 2.62 2.19 -0.28
CA LEU A 128 2.92 1.82 -1.66
C LEU A 128 4.25 2.45 -2.05
N GLU A 129 5.19 1.64 -2.48
CA GLU A 129 6.46 2.08 -3.07
C GLU A 129 6.25 2.24 -4.57
N ILE A 130 6.23 3.49 -5.06
CA ILE A 130 5.93 3.80 -6.45
C ILE A 130 7.18 4.37 -7.13
N SER A 131 7.52 3.85 -8.30
CA SER A 131 8.61 4.38 -9.12
C SER A 131 8.19 4.56 -10.58
N ASN A 132 8.76 5.58 -11.23
CA ASN A 132 8.64 5.80 -12.66
C ASN A 132 9.88 5.26 -13.37
N GLN A 133 9.73 4.14 -14.07
CA GLN A 133 10.78 3.49 -14.86
C GLN A 133 10.74 3.89 -16.33
N SER A 134 9.82 4.78 -16.72
CA SER A 134 9.77 5.32 -18.08
C SER A 134 10.76 6.48 -18.25
N ASN A 135 10.89 6.97 -19.47
CA ASN A 135 11.72 8.11 -19.84
C ASN A 135 10.92 9.43 -19.97
N VAL A 136 9.65 9.41 -19.59
CA VAL A 136 8.78 10.61 -19.53
C VAL A 136 8.19 10.77 -18.13
N ALA A 137 7.85 12.01 -17.75
CA ALA A 137 7.17 12.26 -16.49
C ALA A 137 5.74 11.70 -16.52
N VAL A 138 5.28 11.12 -15.42
CA VAL A 138 3.93 10.57 -15.24
C VAL A 138 3.21 11.34 -14.14
N THR A 139 1.95 11.71 -14.38
CA THR A 139 1.09 12.37 -13.40
C THR A 139 0.28 11.35 -12.62
N LEU A 140 0.25 11.51 -11.29
CA LEU A 140 -0.58 10.74 -10.38
C LEU A 140 -1.59 11.68 -9.71
N TYR A 141 -2.82 11.25 -9.62
CA TYR A 141 -3.89 12.02 -8.98
C TYR A 141 -4.42 11.26 -7.74
N PRO A 142 -4.76 11.97 -6.65
CA PRO A 142 -5.55 11.37 -5.60
C PRO A 142 -6.82 10.74 -6.16
N ASP A 143 -7.30 9.68 -5.52
CA ASP A 143 -8.52 8.94 -5.90
C ASP A 143 -8.44 8.11 -7.20
N MET A 144 -7.34 8.17 -7.97
CA MET A 144 -7.14 7.24 -9.07
C MET A 144 -6.94 5.80 -8.57
N TYR A 145 -7.31 4.80 -9.36
CA TYR A 145 -6.95 3.41 -9.07
C TYR A 145 -5.45 3.21 -9.28
N ILE A 146 -4.74 2.82 -8.23
CA ILE A 146 -3.28 2.73 -8.25
C ILE A 146 -2.77 1.30 -8.15
N CYS A 147 -3.45 0.46 -7.40
CA CYS A 147 -3.10 -0.94 -7.22
C CYS A 147 -4.37 -1.78 -7.08
N GLN A 148 -4.19 -3.09 -7.00
CA GLN A 148 -5.23 -4.05 -6.67
C GLN A 148 -4.71 -5.02 -5.61
N VAL A 149 -5.62 -5.63 -4.86
CA VAL A 149 -5.27 -6.67 -3.89
C VAL A 149 -5.96 -7.99 -4.25
N ALA A 150 -5.16 -9.05 -4.33
CA ALA A 150 -5.66 -10.42 -4.38
C ALA A 150 -5.80 -10.94 -2.96
N VAL A 151 -6.92 -11.59 -2.65
CA VAL A 151 -7.21 -12.10 -1.31
C VAL A 151 -7.12 -13.63 -1.31
N TYR A 152 -6.44 -14.15 -0.31
CA TYR A 152 -6.22 -15.57 -0.12
C TYR A 152 -6.89 -16.05 1.16
N GLN A 153 -7.67 -17.12 1.05
CA GLN A 153 -8.16 -17.87 2.20
C GLN A 153 -7.02 -18.72 2.74
N LEU A 154 -6.76 -18.65 4.04
CA LEU A 154 -5.83 -19.55 4.72
C LEU A 154 -6.51 -20.90 4.95
N SER A 155 -5.72 -21.97 5.05
CA SER A 155 -6.20 -23.32 5.37
C SER A 155 -6.78 -23.40 6.79
N SER A 156 -6.31 -22.55 7.69
CA SER A 156 -6.83 -22.35 9.04
C SER A 156 -6.53 -20.91 9.50
N PRO A 157 -7.24 -20.36 10.47
CA PRO A 157 -6.89 -19.06 11.03
C PRO A 157 -5.45 -19.02 11.58
N ALA A 158 -4.79 -17.88 11.41
CA ALA A 158 -3.44 -17.70 11.94
C ALA A 158 -3.46 -17.76 13.48
N GLU A 159 -2.59 -18.57 14.05
CA GLU A 159 -2.45 -18.69 15.51
C GLU A 159 -2.02 -17.36 16.15
N THR A 160 -1.11 -16.66 15.49
CA THR A 160 -0.63 -15.34 15.92
C THR A 160 -0.75 -14.32 14.78
N PRO A 161 -1.95 -13.76 14.55
CA PRO A 161 -2.17 -12.76 13.50
C PRO A 161 -1.42 -11.45 13.79
N TYR A 162 -1.27 -10.62 12.76
CA TYR A 162 -0.46 -9.40 12.78
C TYR A 162 -0.78 -8.46 13.96
N ASN A 163 -2.05 -8.32 14.31
CA ASN A 163 -2.51 -7.49 15.45
C ASN A 163 -2.17 -8.06 16.83
N LYS A 164 -1.76 -9.33 16.91
CA LYS A 164 -1.33 -9.99 18.14
C LYS A 164 0.19 -10.20 18.20
N ARG A 165 0.93 -10.01 17.09
CA ARG A 165 2.38 -10.15 17.05
C ARG A 165 3.07 -8.97 17.74
N LYS A 166 3.95 -9.23 18.71
CA LYS A 166 4.75 -8.19 19.40
C LYS A 166 5.70 -7.41 18.47
N LYS A 167 6.06 -8.01 17.33
CA LYS A 167 7.01 -7.43 16.35
C LYS A 167 6.33 -6.74 15.16
N SER A 168 5.01 -6.57 15.17
CA SER A 168 4.29 -5.87 14.09
C SER A 168 4.60 -4.38 14.11
N LEU A 169 5.18 -3.87 13.01
CA LEU A 169 5.72 -2.51 12.96
C LEU A 169 4.73 -1.48 12.42
N TYR A 170 3.79 -1.90 11.56
CA TYR A 170 2.97 -1.00 10.73
C TYR A 170 1.46 -1.10 11.02
N LEU A 171 1.09 -1.58 12.20
CA LEU A 171 -0.30 -1.69 12.62
C LEU A 171 -0.93 -0.29 12.80
N LYS A 172 -2.15 -0.12 12.28
CA LYS A 172 -2.97 1.10 12.38
C LYS A 172 -2.35 2.35 11.74
N GLN A 173 -1.44 2.18 10.79
CA GLN A 173 -0.93 3.31 10.02
C GLN A 173 -2.04 3.94 9.17
N ARG A 174 -1.99 5.27 8.99
CA ARG A 174 -2.99 6.05 8.23
C ARG A 174 -2.42 6.79 7.04
N HIS A 175 -1.10 6.89 6.96
CA HIS A 175 -0.34 7.60 5.92
C HIS A 175 0.88 6.77 5.52
N PRO A 176 1.57 7.10 4.43
CA PRO A 176 2.80 6.42 4.06
C PRO A 176 3.78 6.43 5.24
N THR A 177 4.24 5.25 5.62
CA THR A 177 5.15 5.07 6.76
C THR A 177 6.55 4.75 6.25
N GLU A 178 7.53 5.44 6.79
CA GLU A 178 8.95 5.21 6.52
C GLU A 178 9.40 3.84 7.05
N ILE A 179 10.53 3.38 6.55
CA ILE A 179 11.16 2.14 7.02
C ILE A 179 11.39 2.16 8.54
N LYS A 180 11.10 1.04 9.20
CA LYS A 180 11.44 0.76 10.60
C LYS A 180 12.44 -0.41 10.61
N THR A 181 13.68 -0.13 10.94
CA THR A 181 14.79 -1.10 10.83
C THR A 181 14.86 -2.11 11.98
N LYS A 182 14.05 -1.95 13.03
CA LYS A 182 14.09 -2.72 14.29
C LYS A 182 14.08 -4.25 14.14
N ASN A 183 13.53 -4.77 13.06
CA ASN A 183 13.39 -6.23 12.83
C ASN A 183 14.25 -6.75 11.67
N LEU A 184 15.19 -5.95 11.19
CA LEU A 184 16.06 -6.35 10.08
C LEU A 184 17.35 -7.04 10.55
N PHE A 185 17.67 -6.89 11.85
CA PHE A 185 18.86 -7.47 12.47
C PHE A 185 18.51 -8.11 13.82
#